data_7c9b0c439043f4e5a1da88622f35e0a6
#
_entry.id   7c9b0c439043f4e5a1da88622f35e0a6
#
_cell.length_a   1.000
_cell.length_b   1.000
_cell.length_c   1.000
_cell.angle_alpha   90.00
_cell.angle_beta   90.00
_cell.angle_gamma   90.00
#
_symmetry.space_group_name_H-M   'P 1'
#
loop_
_entity.id
_entity.type
_entity.pdbx_description
1 polymer ?
#
loop_
_entity_poly.entity_id
_entity_poly.type
_entity_poly.pdbx_seq_one_letter_code
_entity_poly.pdbx_strand_id
1 'polypeptide(L)'
;MHNIRIGQAVDIHQLVEGRKLILGGVEIEHSKGPLGHSDADVLTHAIGESILGALALGDLGKHFPDTDPKYKGANSLVLLGHIYDMMDEMGYQIGNVDATILAERPKMAPHIVSMRTNISNVLHCDIEDVSIKATRGEKLGFVGNEEGIVSLSVCILEKKG
;
A
#
# COMPACT_ATOMS: atom_id res chain seq x y z
N MET A 1 19.60 -17.44 -8.79
CA MET A 1 18.56 -16.55 -8.22
C MET A 1 19.26 -15.60 -7.27
N HIS A 2 18.97 -14.30 -7.32
CA HIS A 2 19.61 -13.31 -6.45
C HIS A 2 19.07 -13.45 -5.02
N ASN A 3 19.95 -13.27 -4.03
CA ASN A 3 19.58 -13.36 -2.62
C ASN A 3 18.75 -12.14 -2.16
N ILE A 4 18.93 -10.99 -2.83
CA ILE A 4 18.23 -9.74 -2.54
C ILE A 4 17.50 -9.27 -3.81
N ARG A 5 16.27 -8.78 -3.62
CA ARG A 5 15.45 -8.17 -4.67
C ARG A 5 14.90 -6.84 -4.17
N ILE A 6 14.83 -5.88 -5.06
CA ILE A 6 14.27 -4.55 -4.79
C ILE A 6 13.04 -4.36 -5.67
N GLY A 7 11.97 -3.85 -5.08
CA GLY A 7 10.77 -3.44 -5.79
C GLY A 7 10.37 -2.03 -5.40
N GLN A 8 9.70 -1.34 -6.31
CA GLN A 8 9.13 -0.03 -6.06
C GLN A 8 7.76 0.07 -6.74
N ALA A 9 6.89 0.92 -6.20
CA ALA A 9 5.59 1.18 -6.78
C ALA A 9 5.08 2.58 -6.42
N VAL A 10 4.15 3.05 -7.23
CA VAL A 10 3.38 4.27 -6.99
C VAL A 10 1.92 3.94 -7.23
N ASP A 11 1.03 4.31 -6.31
CA ASP A 11 -0.41 4.24 -6.51
C ASP A 11 -1.04 5.61 -6.30
N ILE A 12 -2.01 5.96 -7.15
CA ILE A 12 -2.67 7.27 -7.17
C ILE A 12 -4.18 7.05 -7.28
N HIS A 13 -4.93 7.69 -6.40
CA HIS A 13 -6.38 7.68 -6.44
C HIS A 13 -6.95 9.09 -6.35
N GLN A 14 -8.03 9.34 -7.08
CA GLN A 14 -8.83 10.55 -6.92
C GLN A 14 -9.51 10.54 -5.55
N LEU A 15 -9.56 11.68 -4.87
CA LEU A 15 -10.33 11.87 -3.64
C LEU A 15 -11.72 12.40 -3.98
N VAL A 16 -12.75 11.74 -3.44
CA VAL A 16 -14.15 12.11 -3.63
C VAL A 16 -14.90 12.14 -2.31
N GLU A 17 -15.92 12.97 -2.23
CA GLU A 17 -16.83 13.06 -1.09
C GLU A 17 -17.58 11.74 -0.87
N GLY A 18 -17.86 11.41 0.40
CA GLY A 18 -18.71 10.28 0.77
C GLY A 18 -18.05 8.91 0.70
N ARG A 19 -16.77 8.83 0.35
CA ARG A 19 -15.98 7.59 0.42
C ARG A 19 -15.19 7.55 1.73
N LYS A 20 -15.05 6.36 2.30
CA LYS A 20 -14.17 6.14 3.44
C LYS A 20 -12.71 6.33 3.05
N LEU A 21 -11.93 6.92 3.94
CA LEU A 21 -10.48 7.00 3.82
C LEU A 21 -9.87 5.85 4.62
N ILE A 22 -9.34 4.85 3.92
CA ILE A 22 -8.67 3.70 4.51
C ILE A 22 -7.24 3.69 4.02
N LEU A 23 -6.27 3.67 4.92
CA LEU A 23 -4.84 3.62 4.61
C LEU A 23 -4.14 2.63 5.55
N GLY A 24 -3.42 1.66 4.99
CA GLY A 24 -2.82 0.60 5.77
C GLY A 24 -3.82 -0.18 6.62
N GLY A 25 -5.04 -0.35 6.12
CA GLY A 25 -6.16 -0.98 6.82
C GLY A 25 -6.76 -0.14 7.96
N VAL A 26 -6.34 1.12 8.13
CA VAL A 26 -6.86 2.03 9.16
C VAL A 26 -7.89 2.97 8.55
N GLU A 27 -9.12 2.95 9.07
CA GLU A 27 -10.15 3.91 8.69
C GLU A 27 -9.87 5.24 9.41
N ILE A 28 -9.70 6.30 8.63
CA ILE A 28 -9.40 7.64 9.13
C ILE A 28 -10.59 8.54 8.86
N GLU A 29 -11.04 9.26 9.89
CA GLU A 29 -12.13 10.21 9.75
C GLU A 29 -11.72 11.38 8.84
N HIS A 30 -12.43 11.51 7.72
CA HIS A 30 -12.24 12.60 6.75
C HIS A 30 -13.48 12.74 5.85
N SER A 31 -13.69 13.92 5.28
CA SER A 31 -14.83 14.18 4.38
C SER A 31 -14.71 13.50 3.02
N LYS A 32 -13.48 13.20 2.59
CA LYS A 32 -13.17 12.55 1.31
C LYS A 32 -12.45 11.23 1.52
N GLY A 33 -12.63 10.32 0.59
CA GLY A 33 -11.87 9.09 0.49
C GLY A 33 -11.51 8.74 -0.95
N PRO A 34 -10.57 7.80 -1.14
CA PRO A 34 -10.11 7.42 -2.48
C PRO A 34 -11.21 6.72 -3.29
N LEU A 35 -11.33 7.09 -4.56
CA LEU A 35 -12.21 6.42 -5.51
C LEU A 35 -11.48 5.20 -6.10
N GLY A 36 -12.11 4.03 -6.04
CA GLY A 36 -11.55 2.81 -6.59
C GLY A 36 -12.51 1.63 -6.50
N HIS A 37 -12.16 0.51 -7.13
CA HIS A 37 -12.96 -0.71 -7.19
C HIS A 37 -12.97 -1.47 -5.86
N SER A 38 -11.80 -1.59 -5.20
CA SER A 38 -11.62 -2.14 -3.85
C SER A 38 -11.95 -1.09 -2.79
N ASP A 39 -11.42 -1.22 -1.58
CA ASP A 39 -11.44 -0.16 -0.55
C ASP A 39 -10.55 1.04 -0.91
N ALA A 40 -9.79 0.93 -2.02
CA ALA A 40 -8.88 1.95 -2.55
C ALA A 40 -7.80 2.42 -1.56
N ASP A 41 -7.34 1.50 -0.70
CA ASP A 41 -6.22 1.71 0.22
C ASP A 41 -4.92 1.87 -0.57
N VAL A 42 -4.62 3.12 -0.93
CA VAL A 42 -3.48 3.47 -1.79
C VAL A 42 -2.13 3.07 -1.18
N LEU A 43 -2.02 3.07 0.15
CA LEU A 43 -0.80 2.67 0.85
C LEU A 43 -0.57 1.17 0.73
N THR A 44 -1.57 0.37 1.06
CA THR A 44 -1.50 -1.10 0.97
C THR A 44 -1.28 -1.55 -0.47
N HIS A 45 -1.91 -0.89 -1.45
CA HIS A 45 -1.72 -1.15 -2.87
C HIS A 45 -0.27 -0.90 -3.30
N ALA A 46 0.31 0.24 -2.95
CA ALA A 46 1.70 0.55 -3.30
C ALA A 46 2.69 -0.45 -2.68
N ILE A 47 2.47 -0.85 -1.42
CA ILE A 47 3.29 -1.86 -0.75
C ILE A 47 3.18 -3.20 -1.48
N GLY A 48 1.97 -3.68 -1.74
CA GLY A 48 1.76 -4.95 -2.44
C GLY A 48 2.37 -4.96 -3.84
N GLU A 49 2.20 -3.89 -4.60
CA GLU A 49 2.74 -3.79 -5.96
C GLU A 49 4.27 -3.71 -5.97
N SER A 50 4.90 -3.07 -4.97
CA SER A 50 6.35 -3.08 -4.83
C SER A 50 6.90 -4.50 -4.60
N ILE A 51 6.19 -5.33 -3.82
CA ILE A 51 6.55 -6.74 -3.61
C ILE A 51 6.41 -7.52 -4.92
N LEU A 52 5.29 -7.37 -5.64
CA LEU A 52 5.10 -8.01 -6.95
C LEU A 52 6.20 -7.60 -7.94
N GLY A 53 6.57 -6.32 -7.96
CA GLY A 53 7.65 -5.80 -8.79
C GLY A 53 9.01 -6.43 -8.45
N ALA A 54 9.35 -6.55 -7.16
CA ALA A 54 10.55 -7.22 -6.70
C ALA A 54 10.63 -8.69 -7.16
N LEU A 55 9.46 -9.36 -7.20
CA LEU A 55 9.34 -10.76 -7.65
C LEU A 55 9.25 -10.91 -9.18
N ALA A 56 9.20 -9.80 -9.93
CA ALA A 56 8.98 -9.77 -11.38
C ALA A 56 7.64 -10.41 -11.80
N LEU A 57 6.61 -10.26 -10.99
CA LEU A 57 5.26 -10.81 -11.23
C LEU A 57 4.31 -9.84 -11.92
N GLY A 58 4.75 -8.60 -12.18
CA GLY A 58 3.93 -7.55 -12.79
C GLY A 58 3.22 -6.68 -11.76
N ASP A 59 2.05 -6.20 -12.09
CA ASP A 59 1.27 -5.24 -11.29
C ASP A 59 0.06 -5.88 -10.60
N LEU A 60 -0.61 -5.08 -9.76
CA LEU A 60 -1.83 -5.52 -9.05
C LEU A 60 -2.94 -5.93 -10.01
N GLY A 61 -3.14 -5.19 -11.09
CA GLY A 61 -4.22 -5.43 -12.05
C GLY A 61 -4.12 -6.79 -12.73
N LYS A 62 -2.93 -7.33 -12.87
CA LYS A 62 -2.70 -8.68 -13.40
C LYS A 62 -3.24 -9.77 -12.47
N HIS A 63 -3.14 -9.58 -11.16
CA HIS A 63 -3.52 -10.58 -10.14
C HIS A 63 -4.92 -10.33 -9.59
N PHE A 64 -5.32 -9.07 -9.49
CA PHE A 64 -6.58 -8.64 -8.90
C PHE A 64 -7.27 -7.62 -9.82
N PRO A 65 -7.76 -8.06 -11.02
CA PRO A 65 -8.33 -7.14 -11.99
C PRO A 65 -9.57 -6.44 -11.43
N ASP A 66 -9.67 -5.14 -11.65
CA ASP A 66 -10.80 -4.30 -11.27
C ASP A 66 -12.09 -4.62 -12.03
N THR A 67 -11.97 -5.36 -13.13
CA THR A 67 -13.09 -5.90 -13.89
C THR A 67 -13.74 -7.13 -13.26
N ASP A 68 -13.08 -7.78 -12.30
CA ASP A 68 -13.60 -8.96 -11.61
C ASP A 68 -14.49 -8.55 -10.42
N PRO A 69 -15.81 -8.87 -10.46
CA PRO A 69 -16.74 -8.52 -9.37
C PRO A 69 -16.34 -9.06 -8.00
N LYS A 70 -15.54 -10.12 -7.97
CA LYS A 70 -14.99 -10.73 -6.75
C LYS A 70 -14.17 -9.74 -5.89
N TYR A 71 -13.52 -8.77 -6.53
CA TYR A 71 -12.68 -7.79 -5.83
C TYR A 71 -13.40 -6.46 -5.55
N LYS A 72 -14.67 -6.33 -5.92
CA LYS A 72 -15.44 -5.13 -5.62
C LYS A 72 -15.56 -4.94 -4.11
N GLY A 73 -15.09 -3.81 -3.60
CA GLY A 73 -15.08 -3.51 -2.17
C GLY A 73 -14.11 -4.38 -1.37
N ALA A 74 -13.19 -5.09 -2.02
CA ALA A 74 -12.24 -5.97 -1.34
C ALA A 74 -11.38 -5.21 -0.33
N ASN A 75 -11.11 -5.85 0.80
CA ASN A 75 -10.17 -5.37 1.80
C ASN A 75 -8.73 -5.55 1.27
N SER A 76 -8.02 -4.45 1.09
CA SER A 76 -6.67 -4.47 0.53
C SER A 76 -5.65 -5.22 1.40
N LEU A 77 -5.85 -5.30 2.71
CA LEU A 77 -5.01 -6.15 3.58
C LEU A 77 -5.14 -7.64 3.24
N VAL A 78 -6.34 -8.09 2.82
CA VAL A 78 -6.53 -9.47 2.34
C VAL A 78 -5.78 -9.68 1.03
N LEU A 79 -5.85 -8.73 0.10
CA LEU A 79 -5.08 -8.78 -1.14
C LEU A 79 -3.57 -8.81 -0.88
N LEU A 80 -3.09 -8.02 0.08
CA LEU A 80 -1.69 -8.04 0.51
C LEU A 80 -1.30 -9.42 1.07
N GLY A 81 -2.20 -10.09 1.80
CA GLY A 81 -1.99 -11.46 2.29
C GLY A 81 -1.77 -12.45 1.16
N HIS A 82 -2.54 -12.35 0.07
CA HIS A 82 -2.30 -13.18 -1.12
C HIS A 82 -0.95 -12.89 -1.78
N ILE A 83 -0.51 -11.63 -1.78
CA ILE A 83 0.81 -11.26 -2.30
C ILE A 83 1.92 -11.82 -1.40
N TYR A 84 1.71 -11.80 -0.08
CA TYR A 84 2.62 -12.47 0.87
C TYR A 84 2.75 -13.96 0.54
N ASP A 85 1.63 -14.67 0.31
CA ASP A 85 1.67 -16.09 -0.04
C ASP A 85 2.50 -16.35 -1.30
N MET A 86 2.33 -15.52 -2.35
CA MET A 86 3.15 -15.61 -3.57
C MET A 86 4.64 -15.41 -3.28
N MET A 87 4.99 -14.46 -2.43
CA MET A 87 6.37 -14.18 -2.03
C MET A 87 6.95 -15.38 -1.26
N ASP A 88 6.19 -15.92 -0.32
CA ASP A 88 6.56 -17.06 0.51
C ASP A 88 6.82 -18.32 -0.33
N GLU A 89 5.91 -18.64 -1.25
CA GLU A 89 6.02 -19.76 -2.19
C GLU A 89 7.27 -19.64 -3.09
N MET A 90 7.68 -18.42 -3.44
CA MET A 90 8.91 -18.18 -4.20
C MET A 90 10.19 -18.24 -3.35
N GLY A 91 10.06 -18.47 -2.04
CA GLY A 91 11.17 -18.60 -1.10
C GLY A 91 11.79 -17.26 -0.68
N TYR A 92 11.02 -16.19 -0.69
CA TYR A 92 11.45 -14.87 -0.23
C TYR A 92 10.70 -14.45 1.04
N GLN A 93 11.29 -13.52 1.75
CA GLN A 93 10.73 -12.84 2.91
C GLN A 93 10.99 -11.35 2.82
N ILE A 94 10.30 -10.57 3.64
CA ILE A 94 10.54 -9.13 3.74
C ILE A 94 11.89 -8.89 4.40
N GLY A 95 12.77 -8.11 3.76
CA GLY A 95 13.92 -7.48 4.38
C GLY A 95 13.49 -6.17 5.05
N ASN A 96 12.92 -5.25 4.27
CA ASN A 96 12.21 -4.09 4.81
C ASN A 96 11.27 -3.48 3.77
N VAL A 97 10.34 -2.65 4.25
CA VAL A 97 9.44 -1.81 3.45
C VAL A 97 9.58 -0.36 3.89
N ASP A 98 9.71 0.54 2.94
CA ASP A 98 9.63 1.98 3.18
C ASP A 98 8.56 2.59 2.27
N ALA A 99 7.54 3.19 2.87
CA ALA A 99 6.43 3.78 2.14
C ALA A 99 6.20 5.24 2.54
N THR A 100 5.72 6.03 1.58
CA THR A 100 5.40 7.45 1.79
C THR A 100 3.99 7.72 1.30
N ILE A 101 3.19 8.38 2.15
CA ILE A 101 1.86 8.87 1.80
C ILE A 101 1.98 10.35 1.45
N LEU A 102 1.48 10.75 0.27
CA LEU A 102 1.33 12.15 -0.12
C LEU A 102 -0.14 12.52 -0.01
N ALA A 103 -0.49 13.29 1.00
CA ALA A 103 -1.85 13.75 1.24
C ALA A 103 -1.81 15.12 1.94
N GLU A 104 -2.60 16.08 1.46
CA GLU A 104 -2.68 17.40 2.10
C GLU A 104 -3.34 17.31 3.48
N ARG A 105 -4.41 16.56 3.59
CA ARG A 105 -5.16 16.25 4.81
C ARG A 105 -5.78 14.86 4.73
N PRO A 106 -6.15 14.22 5.86
CA PRO A 106 -5.92 14.63 7.24
C PRO A 106 -4.46 14.38 7.68
N LYS A 107 -4.14 14.77 8.92
CA LYS A 107 -2.84 14.49 9.53
C LYS A 107 -2.67 12.98 9.75
N MET A 108 -1.60 12.41 9.23
CA MET A 108 -1.34 10.96 9.28
C MET A 108 -0.65 10.48 10.55
N ALA A 109 0.11 11.36 11.22
CA ALA A 109 0.94 10.99 12.36
C ALA A 109 0.23 10.16 13.46
N PRO A 110 -1.04 10.44 13.84
CA PRO A 110 -1.73 9.64 14.85
C PRO A 110 -2.04 8.21 14.44
N HIS A 111 -1.95 7.90 13.13
CA HIS A 111 -2.38 6.61 12.55
C HIS A 111 -1.21 5.73 12.09
N ILE A 112 0.01 6.27 12.04
CA ILE A 112 1.17 5.60 11.46
C ILE A 112 1.50 4.28 12.16
N VAL A 113 1.49 4.25 13.49
CA VAL A 113 1.80 3.02 14.24
C VAL A 113 0.79 1.92 13.95
N SER A 114 -0.50 2.25 13.89
CA SER A 114 -1.57 1.29 13.56
C SER A 114 -1.42 0.75 12.13
N MET A 115 -1.06 1.59 11.17
CA MET A 115 -0.78 1.18 9.78
C MET A 115 0.40 0.22 9.72
N ARG A 116 1.51 0.54 10.39
CA ARG A 116 2.70 -0.31 10.47
C ARG A 116 2.38 -1.67 11.09
N THR A 117 1.60 -1.67 12.17
CA THR A 117 1.16 -2.90 12.84
C THR A 117 0.35 -3.78 11.90
N ASN A 118 -0.64 -3.23 11.20
CA ASN A 118 -1.45 -3.99 10.26
C ASN A 118 -0.61 -4.59 9.13
N ILE A 119 0.26 -3.79 8.52
CA ILE A 119 1.10 -4.22 7.39
C ILE A 119 2.10 -5.30 7.85
N SER A 120 2.83 -5.07 8.97
CA SER A 120 3.81 -6.05 9.47
C SER A 120 3.15 -7.39 9.85
N ASN A 121 1.95 -7.35 10.43
CA ASN A 121 1.20 -8.56 10.74
C ASN A 121 0.84 -9.36 9.49
N VAL A 122 0.37 -8.71 8.44
CA VAL A 122 0.03 -9.37 7.16
C VAL A 122 1.26 -9.91 6.46
N LEU A 123 2.38 -9.18 6.52
CA LEU A 123 3.65 -9.56 5.89
C LEU A 123 4.51 -10.50 6.75
N HIS A 124 4.06 -10.85 7.95
CA HIS A 124 4.77 -11.72 8.89
C HIS A 124 6.23 -11.27 9.13
N CYS A 125 6.45 -9.96 9.27
CA CYS A 125 7.74 -9.36 9.58
C CYS A 125 7.68 -8.54 10.86
N ASP A 126 8.85 -8.07 11.34
CA ASP A 126 8.90 -7.17 12.48
C ASP A 126 8.33 -5.78 12.09
N ILE A 127 7.67 -5.11 13.03
CA ILE A 127 7.18 -3.75 12.82
C ILE A 127 8.32 -2.78 12.50
N GLU A 128 9.52 -3.05 12.98
CA GLU A 128 10.72 -2.24 12.71
C GLU A 128 11.22 -2.37 11.26
N ASP A 129 10.77 -3.40 10.53
CA ASP A 129 11.04 -3.56 9.10
C ASP A 129 10.05 -2.80 8.20
N VAL A 130 9.03 -2.16 8.79
CA VAL A 130 8.00 -1.40 8.07
C VAL A 130 8.07 0.07 8.45
N SER A 131 8.56 0.90 7.55
CA SER A 131 8.57 2.36 7.67
C SER A 131 7.42 2.97 6.88
N ILE A 132 6.64 3.83 7.52
CA ILE A 132 5.57 4.62 6.88
C ILE A 132 5.73 6.07 7.32
N LYS A 133 5.83 6.97 6.35
CA LYS A 133 5.92 8.41 6.56
C LYS A 133 4.94 9.14 5.67
N ALA A 134 4.62 10.36 6.00
CA ALA A 134 3.70 11.18 5.22
C ALA A 134 4.29 12.54 4.92
N THR A 135 3.94 13.08 3.76
CA THR A 135 4.25 14.45 3.37
C THR A 135 3.02 15.11 2.75
N ARG A 136 2.95 16.41 2.85
CA ARG A 136 1.87 17.20 2.25
C ARG A 136 2.28 17.71 0.88
N GLY A 137 1.28 18.13 0.08
CA GLY A 137 1.51 18.75 -1.21
C GLY A 137 1.91 20.23 -1.13
N GLU A 138 1.97 20.82 0.09
CA GLU A 138 2.28 22.24 0.31
C GLU A 138 1.37 23.17 -0.50
N LYS A 139 0.09 22.80 -0.62
CA LYS A 139 -0.94 23.50 -1.41
C LYS A 139 -0.66 23.53 -2.91
N LEU A 140 0.23 22.68 -3.39
CA LEU A 140 0.61 22.56 -4.80
C LEU A 140 -0.04 21.36 -5.47
N GLY A 141 -0.52 21.55 -6.70
CA GLY A 141 -1.02 20.49 -7.55
C GLY A 141 -2.22 19.73 -6.98
N PHE A 142 -2.49 18.55 -7.54
CA PHE A 142 -3.67 17.76 -7.18
C PHE A 142 -3.61 17.21 -5.74
N VAL A 143 -2.43 16.99 -5.19
CA VAL A 143 -2.29 16.60 -3.78
C VAL A 143 -2.59 17.79 -2.88
N GLY A 144 -1.97 18.94 -3.13
CA GLY A 144 -2.15 20.15 -2.34
C GLY A 144 -3.57 20.75 -2.43
N ASN A 145 -4.29 20.44 -3.50
CA ASN A 145 -5.69 20.85 -3.71
C ASN A 145 -6.69 19.79 -3.21
N GLU A 146 -6.23 18.71 -2.58
CA GLU A 146 -7.07 17.60 -2.12
C GLU A 146 -7.94 16.96 -3.21
N GLU A 147 -7.43 16.91 -4.43
CA GLU A 147 -8.05 16.23 -5.56
C GLU A 147 -7.64 14.77 -5.67
N GLY A 148 -6.49 14.42 -5.10
CA GLY A 148 -5.93 13.09 -5.13
C GLY A 148 -5.01 12.80 -3.96
N ILE A 149 -4.75 11.51 -3.77
CA ILE A 149 -3.82 10.97 -2.79
C ILE A 149 -2.87 10.01 -3.51
N VAL A 150 -1.62 10.01 -3.07
CA VAL A 150 -0.55 9.18 -3.65
C VAL A 150 0.12 8.39 -2.54
N SER A 151 0.54 7.17 -2.85
CA SER A 151 1.50 6.46 -2.03
C SER A 151 2.63 5.90 -2.90
N LEU A 152 3.85 5.98 -2.36
CA LEU A 152 5.03 5.35 -2.93
C LEU A 152 5.49 4.26 -1.98
N SER A 153 6.03 3.17 -2.51
CA SER A 153 6.64 2.12 -1.71
C SER A 153 7.93 1.63 -2.37
N VAL A 154 8.91 1.35 -1.54
CA VAL A 154 10.11 0.60 -1.90
C VAL A 154 10.22 -0.57 -0.93
N CYS A 155 10.57 -1.74 -1.42
CA CYS A 155 10.85 -2.89 -0.56
C CYS A 155 12.14 -3.58 -0.94
N ILE A 156 12.74 -4.22 0.04
CA ILE A 156 13.80 -5.22 -0.12
C ILE A 156 13.21 -6.57 0.28
N LEU A 157 13.37 -7.54 -0.60
CA LEU A 157 13.09 -8.94 -0.30
C LEU A 157 14.39 -9.71 -0.19
N GLU A 158 14.44 -10.61 0.76
CA GLU A 158 15.57 -11.50 1.00
C GLU A 158 15.18 -12.94 0.77
N LYS A 159 16.07 -13.71 0.17
CA LYS A 159 15.84 -15.15 0.00
C LYS A 159 15.94 -15.83 1.36
N LYS A 160 14.96 -16.68 1.65
CA LYS A 160 14.97 -17.53 2.84
C LYS A 160 16.17 -18.49 2.81
N GLY A 161 16.75 -18.71 3.96
CA GLY A 161 17.87 -19.64 4.14
C GLY A 161 17.49 -21.11 3.95
#